data_b7786265a0c2d1e7b047d28939a37afb
#
_entry.id   b7786265a0c2d1e7b047d28939a37afb
#
_cell.length_a   1.000
_cell.length_b   1.000
_cell.length_c   1.000
_cell.angle_alpha   90.00
_cell.angle_beta   90.00
_cell.angle_gamma   90.00
#
_symmetry.space_group_name_H-M   'P 1'
#
loop_
_entity.id
_entity.type
_entity.pdbx_description
1 polymer ?
#
loop_
_entity_poly.entity_id
_entity_poly.type
_entity_poly.pdbx_seq_one_letter_code
_entity_poly.pdbx_strand_id
1 'polypeptide(L)'
;MVENSRGQRPAIMEDDSTCATVANPATFTPAMRPSLLFIPAALAASLPFISTHADLDPGAAAAANLIHQRAVADMTLAAKNFLASLDDSQKAEAVFKISDDERLNWHFVPLDRKGITLDKLRPEQDHLAYAMLNSVLSNEGFAKTATIMSQERILFDLENQAPKRNTEKYYLAFFGDPSDSGAWGWRWEGHHFSCNVTIAGGKILSVTPSFMGTNPGEVKEGPRKGLRVLAEEEDTARLLVKSLTDTQKPLAFLEGKVPDDVISKEERKAIPLQPAGISADKLDQTQRTLLWKTLGEYIGRFRPDLASVFRDRIHSGGMPSLTFAWSGGTELGEPHYYRIQSPEFLFEYDNTQNNANHPHAVWRDFTNDFGVDLLKKHYDEAHTR
;
A
#
# COMPACT_ATOMS: atom_id res chain seq x y z
N MET A 1 16.13 19.95 -61.64
CA MET A 1 17.20 19.08 -62.13
C MET A 1 17.74 18.32 -60.94
N VAL A 2 17.63 17.01 -61.06
CA VAL A 2 18.51 15.95 -60.53
C VAL A 2 18.26 15.62 -59.06
N GLU A 3 18.07 14.43 -58.62
CA GLU A 3 17.65 13.09 -59.19
C GLU A 3 17.36 12.17 -57.98
N ASN A 4 16.43 11.31 -58.16
CA ASN A 4 16.03 10.22 -57.26
C ASN A 4 17.17 9.19 -57.12
N SER A 5 17.39 8.63 -55.93
CA SER A 5 17.95 7.30 -55.81
C SER A 5 17.21 6.48 -54.71
N ARG A 6 16.44 5.52 -55.16
CA ARG A 6 15.82 4.45 -54.34
C ARG A 6 16.90 3.46 -53.94
N GLY A 7 17.09 3.19 -52.69
CA GLY A 7 17.83 2.06 -52.13
C GLY A 7 16.89 0.87 -51.84
N GLN A 8 17.14 -0.24 -52.51
CA GLN A 8 16.41 -1.52 -52.39
C GLN A 8 16.67 -2.18 -51.02
N ARG A 9 15.63 -2.80 -50.45
CA ARG A 9 15.73 -3.75 -49.32
C ARG A 9 16.08 -5.15 -49.86
N PRO A 10 16.92 -5.95 -49.18
CA PRO A 10 17.11 -7.37 -49.54
C PRO A 10 15.96 -8.23 -49.00
N ALA A 11 15.57 -9.20 -49.77
CA ALA A 11 14.60 -10.24 -49.49
C ALA A 11 15.14 -11.22 -48.46
N ILE A 12 14.28 -11.62 -47.49
CA ILE A 12 14.53 -12.71 -46.57
C ILE A 12 13.98 -14.00 -47.19
N MET A 13 14.82 -15.01 -47.30
CA MET A 13 14.49 -16.35 -47.74
C MET A 13 13.59 -17.04 -46.72
N GLU A 14 12.50 -17.62 -47.20
CA GLU A 14 11.71 -18.61 -46.48
C GLU A 14 12.47 -19.94 -46.48
N ASP A 15 12.61 -20.56 -45.32
CA ASP A 15 13.11 -21.94 -45.19
C ASP A 15 11.97 -22.83 -44.71
N ASP A 16 11.64 -23.78 -45.60
CA ASP A 16 10.56 -24.74 -45.47
C ASP A 16 11.13 -26.01 -44.80
N SER A 17 10.70 -26.32 -43.56
CA SER A 17 11.00 -27.65 -43.02
C SER A 17 9.84 -28.27 -42.25
N THR A 18 9.09 -29.03 -43.01
CA THR A 18 8.47 -30.32 -42.69
C THR A 18 7.95 -30.64 -41.28
N CYS A 19 6.66 -30.74 -41.28
CA CYS A 19 5.78 -31.42 -40.34
C CYS A 19 6.18 -32.89 -40.09
N ALA A 20 6.35 -33.27 -38.82
CA ALA A 20 6.37 -34.67 -38.38
C ALA A 20 5.22 -34.91 -37.40
N THR A 21 4.23 -35.63 -37.88
CA THR A 21 3.13 -36.22 -37.12
C THR A 21 3.65 -37.29 -36.16
N VAL A 22 3.35 -37.19 -34.88
CA VAL A 22 3.49 -38.28 -33.91
C VAL A 22 2.14 -38.62 -33.31
N ALA A 23 1.87 -39.92 -33.37
CA ALA A 23 0.63 -40.60 -33.05
C ALA A 23 0.26 -40.56 -31.57
N ASN A 24 -1.07 -40.61 -31.36
CA ASN A 24 -1.77 -40.77 -30.09
C ASN A 24 -1.66 -42.22 -29.57
N PRO A 25 -1.41 -42.49 -28.31
CA PRO A 25 -1.80 -43.75 -27.71
C PRO A 25 -2.81 -43.61 -26.56
N ALA A 26 -3.91 -44.31 -26.78
CA ALA A 26 -4.65 -45.15 -25.86
C ALA A 26 -5.07 -44.64 -24.49
N THR A 27 -6.38 -44.53 -24.37
CA THR A 27 -7.23 -44.54 -23.16
C THR A 27 -6.89 -45.69 -22.19
N PHE A 28 -6.65 -45.32 -20.91
CA PHE A 28 -6.70 -46.26 -19.80
C PHE A 28 -7.68 -45.73 -18.75
N THR A 29 -8.80 -46.41 -18.60
CA THR A 29 -9.72 -46.31 -17.45
C THR A 29 -9.30 -47.30 -16.37
N PRO A 30 -9.14 -46.90 -15.12
CA PRO A 30 -9.18 -47.81 -13.99
C PRO A 30 -10.51 -47.72 -13.22
N ALA A 31 -11.02 -48.91 -12.97
CA ALA A 31 -12.24 -49.18 -12.25
C ALA A 31 -12.23 -48.70 -10.78
N MET A 32 -13.34 -48.12 -10.38
CA MET A 32 -13.65 -47.84 -8.96
C MET A 32 -13.76 -49.12 -8.13
N ARG A 33 -13.06 -49.13 -7.00
CA ARG A 33 -13.40 -49.98 -5.85
C ARG A 33 -13.76 -49.08 -4.66
N PRO A 34 -14.85 -49.29 -3.95
CA PRO A 34 -15.21 -48.54 -2.75
C PRO A 34 -14.49 -49.11 -1.52
N SER A 35 -13.64 -48.31 -0.87
CA SER A 35 -13.13 -48.63 0.45
C SER A 35 -13.83 -47.78 1.46
N LEU A 36 -14.64 -48.41 2.28
CA LEU A 36 -15.21 -47.88 3.53
C LEU A 36 -14.05 -47.61 4.50
N LEU A 37 -13.80 -46.34 4.84
CA LEU A 37 -12.94 -45.98 5.94
C LEU A 37 -13.79 -45.35 7.06
N PHE A 38 -13.81 -46.03 8.18
CA PHE A 38 -14.36 -45.59 9.45
C PHE A 38 -13.55 -44.34 9.92
N ILE A 39 -14.25 -43.26 10.21
CA ILE A 39 -13.69 -42.07 10.89
C ILE A 39 -14.01 -42.20 12.38
N PRO A 40 -13.01 -42.25 13.28
CA PRO A 40 -13.30 -42.18 14.69
C PRO A 40 -13.62 -40.73 15.07
N ALA A 41 -14.69 -40.57 15.86
CA ALA A 41 -15.06 -39.29 16.45
C ALA A 41 -13.96 -38.81 17.40
N ALA A 42 -13.31 -37.68 17.04
CA ALA A 42 -12.38 -37.01 17.90
C ALA A 42 -13.14 -36.15 18.92
N LEU A 43 -12.92 -36.44 20.20
CA LEU A 43 -13.35 -35.62 21.34
C LEU A 43 -12.87 -34.17 21.17
N ALA A 44 -13.80 -33.23 21.15
CA ALA A 44 -13.50 -31.82 21.28
C ALA A 44 -13.08 -31.52 22.73
N ALA A 45 -11.81 -31.44 22.99
CA ALA A 45 -11.31 -30.91 24.26
C ALA A 45 -11.44 -29.38 24.23
N SER A 46 -12.32 -28.83 25.02
CA SER A 46 -12.43 -27.41 25.33
C SER A 46 -11.19 -26.95 26.10
N LEU A 47 -10.27 -26.25 25.45
CA LEU A 47 -9.21 -25.55 26.13
C LEU A 47 -9.79 -24.29 26.79
N PRO A 48 -9.43 -23.97 28.03
CA PRO A 48 -9.87 -22.77 28.70
C PRO A 48 -9.19 -21.55 28.06
N PHE A 49 -10.00 -20.56 27.73
CA PHE A 49 -9.52 -19.23 27.37
C PHE A 49 -8.85 -18.60 28.60
N ILE A 50 -7.53 -18.61 28.62
CA ILE A 50 -6.75 -17.83 29.59
C ILE A 50 -6.57 -16.44 28.97
N SER A 51 -7.38 -15.48 29.48
CA SER A 51 -7.13 -14.07 29.31
C SER A 51 -5.95 -13.69 30.20
N THR A 52 -4.78 -13.60 29.60
CA THR A 52 -3.63 -12.96 30.25
C THR A 52 -3.29 -11.69 29.47
N HIS A 53 -3.20 -10.57 30.17
CA HIS A 53 -2.43 -9.44 29.70
C HIS A 53 -1.04 -9.99 29.31
N ALA A 54 -0.79 -10.10 28.01
CA ALA A 54 0.45 -10.67 27.52
C ALA A 54 1.55 -9.63 27.76
N ASP A 55 2.33 -9.84 28.80
CA ASP A 55 3.72 -9.42 28.75
C ASP A 55 4.29 -10.04 27.47
N LEU A 56 4.72 -9.18 26.50
CA LEU A 56 5.27 -9.64 25.25
C LEU A 56 6.44 -10.60 25.59
N ASP A 57 6.38 -11.81 25.04
CA ASP A 57 7.49 -12.76 25.17
C ASP A 57 8.82 -12.03 24.86
N PRO A 58 9.79 -12.04 25.77
CA PRO A 58 11.09 -11.38 25.53
C PRO A 58 11.75 -11.79 24.23
N GLY A 59 11.52 -13.01 23.76
CA GLY A 59 11.97 -13.50 22.47
C GLY A 59 11.27 -12.79 21.29
N ALA A 60 9.96 -12.56 21.38
CA ALA A 60 9.21 -11.83 20.35
C ALA A 60 9.64 -10.36 20.28
N ALA A 61 9.85 -9.71 21.43
CA ALA A 61 10.35 -8.34 21.48
C ALA A 61 11.77 -8.20 20.90
N ALA A 62 12.65 -9.17 21.18
CA ALA A 62 14.00 -9.21 20.60
C ALA A 62 13.95 -9.43 19.07
N ALA A 63 13.09 -10.31 18.58
CA ALA A 63 12.90 -10.55 17.16
C ALA A 63 12.36 -9.30 16.43
N ALA A 64 11.37 -8.61 17.00
CA ALA A 64 10.84 -7.36 16.45
C ALA A 64 11.91 -6.26 16.38
N ASN A 65 12.79 -6.16 17.40
CA ASN A 65 13.91 -5.22 17.39
C ASN A 65 14.91 -5.52 16.26
N LEU A 66 15.26 -6.80 16.03
CA LEU A 66 16.15 -7.20 14.93
C LEU A 66 15.54 -6.87 13.55
N ILE A 67 14.24 -7.08 13.40
CA ILE A 67 13.50 -6.72 12.18
C ILE A 67 13.62 -5.21 11.91
N HIS A 68 13.33 -4.38 12.91
CA HIS A 68 13.47 -2.94 12.78
C HIS A 68 14.89 -2.52 12.44
N GLN A 69 15.88 -3.05 13.15
CA GLN A 69 17.29 -2.72 12.90
C GLN A 69 17.73 -3.06 11.48
N ARG A 70 17.33 -4.24 10.97
CA ARG A 70 17.65 -4.63 9.59
C ARG A 70 16.96 -3.71 8.58
N ALA A 71 15.68 -3.41 8.76
CA ALA A 71 14.95 -2.52 7.85
C ALA A 71 15.52 -1.09 7.88
N VAL A 72 15.91 -0.60 9.05
CA VAL A 72 16.58 0.71 9.20
C VAL A 72 17.94 0.70 8.49
N ALA A 73 18.74 -0.34 8.65
CA ALA A 73 20.05 -0.45 7.98
C ALA A 73 19.90 -0.45 6.46
N ASP A 74 18.94 -1.22 5.92
CA ASP A 74 18.64 -1.27 4.48
C ASP A 74 18.25 0.12 3.96
N MET A 75 17.34 0.84 4.66
CA MET A 75 16.91 2.19 4.30
C MET A 75 18.05 3.22 4.42
N THR A 76 18.85 3.13 5.50
CA THR A 76 20.00 4.02 5.70
C THR A 76 21.02 3.87 4.58
N LEU A 77 21.31 2.63 4.17
CA LEU A 77 22.22 2.34 3.05
C LEU A 77 21.67 2.92 1.74
N ALA A 78 20.39 2.67 1.44
CA ALA A 78 19.74 3.19 0.23
C ALA A 78 19.77 4.71 0.21
N ALA A 79 19.41 5.37 1.32
CA ALA A 79 19.41 6.83 1.44
C ALA A 79 20.81 7.44 1.26
N LYS A 80 21.83 6.86 1.93
CA LYS A 80 23.22 7.33 1.79
C LYS A 80 23.74 7.20 0.37
N ASN A 81 23.48 6.07 -0.30
CA ASN A 81 23.88 5.85 -1.67
C ASN A 81 23.20 6.84 -2.64
N PHE A 82 21.90 7.06 -2.47
CA PHE A 82 21.16 8.03 -3.28
C PHE A 82 21.68 9.46 -3.06
N LEU A 83 21.75 9.92 -1.81
CA LEU A 83 22.22 11.28 -1.47
C LEU A 83 23.67 11.52 -1.89
N ALA A 84 24.53 10.52 -1.84
CA ALA A 84 25.91 10.61 -2.30
C ALA A 84 26.02 10.79 -3.83
N SER A 85 25.04 10.31 -4.59
CA SER A 85 25.00 10.45 -6.05
C SER A 85 24.53 11.83 -6.53
N LEU A 86 23.89 12.62 -5.66
CA LEU A 86 23.33 13.93 -5.97
C LEU A 86 24.44 15.01 -5.97
N ASP A 87 24.33 15.95 -6.91
CA ASP A 87 25.11 17.19 -6.84
C ASP A 87 24.53 18.17 -5.79
N ASP A 88 25.21 19.32 -5.58
CA ASP A 88 24.82 20.27 -4.54
C ASP A 88 23.46 20.91 -4.81
N SER A 89 23.09 21.15 -6.06
CA SER A 89 21.79 21.71 -6.43
C SER A 89 20.65 20.71 -6.20
N GLN A 90 20.87 19.45 -6.54
CA GLN A 90 19.92 18.37 -6.29
C GLN A 90 19.74 18.11 -4.79
N LYS A 91 20.84 18.15 -4.00
CA LYS A 91 20.78 18.03 -2.53
C LYS A 91 20.00 19.16 -1.90
N ALA A 92 20.15 20.39 -2.39
CA ALA A 92 19.41 21.55 -1.87
C ALA A 92 17.89 21.41 -2.07
N GLU A 93 17.44 20.68 -3.09
CA GLU A 93 16.03 20.37 -3.29
C GLU A 93 15.54 19.16 -2.48
N ALA A 94 16.41 18.18 -2.24
CA ALA A 94 16.04 16.89 -1.65
C ALA A 94 16.10 16.86 -0.12
N VAL A 95 16.95 17.70 0.54
CA VAL A 95 17.31 17.54 1.96
C VAL A 95 16.78 18.69 2.80
N PHE A 96 16.10 18.35 3.89
CA PHE A 96 15.48 19.24 4.85
C PHE A 96 15.94 18.90 6.28
N LYS A 97 15.76 19.81 7.21
CA LYS A 97 15.95 19.50 8.63
C LYS A 97 14.85 18.55 9.11
N ILE A 98 15.16 17.67 10.09
CA ILE A 98 14.14 16.79 10.70
C ILE A 98 13.01 17.60 11.38
N SER A 99 13.30 18.81 11.83
CA SER A 99 12.34 19.74 12.42
C SER A 99 11.60 20.61 11.39
N ASP A 100 11.86 20.45 10.10
CA ASP A 100 11.17 21.21 9.05
C ASP A 100 9.69 20.81 9.00
N ASP A 101 8.82 21.80 9.00
CA ASP A 101 7.36 21.60 8.95
C ASP A 101 6.90 20.96 7.63
N GLU A 102 7.72 21.04 6.58
CA GLU A 102 7.50 20.36 5.31
C GLU A 102 7.37 18.83 5.48
N ARG A 103 7.96 18.25 6.51
CA ARG A 103 7.84 16.83 6.83
C ARG A 103 6.38 16.39 7.04
N LEU A 104 5.53 17.30 7.50
CA LEU A 104 4.10 17.08 7.77
C LEU A 104 3.20 17.55 6.62
N ASN A 105 3.78 18.12 5.56
CA ASN A 105 3.06 18.67 4.42
C ASN A 105 2.97 17.62 3.30
N TRP A 106 2.06 16.66 3.47
CA TRP A 106 1.84 15.59 2.50
C TRP A 106 0.59 15.85 1.64
N HIS A 107 0.57 15.25 0.45
CA HIS A 107 -0.57 15.38 -0.45
C HIS A 107 -0.62 14.24 -1.48
N PHE A 108 -1.78 14.03 -2.12
CA PHE A 108 -1.97 12.96 -3.12
C PHE A 108 -2.54 13.45 -4.46
N VAL A 109 -2.90 14.74 -4.59
CA VAL A 109 -3.36 15.32 -5.86
C VAL A 109 -2.19 15.82 -6.73
N PRO A 110 -2.39 16.07 -8.05
CA PRO A 110 -1.31 16.45 -8.97
C PRO A 110 -0.94 17.93 -8.82
N LEU A 111 -0.14 18.26 -7.80
CA LEU A 111 0.45 19.59 -7.59
C LEU A 111 1.94 19.52 -7.34
N ASP A 112 2.59 20.68 -7.44
CA ASP A 112 4.01 20.81 -7.15
C ASP A 112 4.27 20.70 -5.65
N ARG A 113 5.37 20.01 -5.29
CA ARG A 113 5.79 19.73 -3.93
C ARG A 113 7.27 20.06 -3.75
N LYS A 114 7.70 20.15 -2.50
CA LYS A 114 9.11 20.16 -2.16
C LYS A 114 9.71 18.76 -2.21
N GLY A 115 10.96 18.66 -2.60
CA GLY A 115 11.70 17.43 -2.87
C GLY A 115 12.27 17.42 -4.28
N ILE A 116 13.20 16.52 -4.55
CA ILE A 116 13.72 16.33 -5.90
C ILE A 116 12.80 15.42 -6.69
N THR A 117 12.47 15.80 -7.92
CA THR A 117 11.64 15.00 -8.84
C THR A 117 12.48 14.03 -9.66
N LEU A 118 11.87 12.93 -10.10
CA LEU A 118 12.55 11.92 -10.92
C LEU A 118 13.05 12.53 -12.26
N ASP A 119 12.30 13.44 -12.88
CA ASP A 119 12.68 14.11 -14.12
C ASP A 119 13.96 14.98 -14.00
N LYS A 120 14.42 15.25 -12.78
CA LYS A 120 15.69 15.95 -12.50
C LYS A 120 16.85 15.00 -12.20
N LEU A 121 16.60 13.71 -12.17
CA LEU A 121 17.60 12.69 -11.88
C LEU A 121 18.28 12.22 -13.18
N ARG A 122 19.54 11.83 -13.08
CA ARG A 122 20.22 11.09 -14.13
C ARG A 122 19.82 9.61 -14.05
N PRO A 123 19.92 8.82 -15.14
CA PRO A 123 19.50 7.43 -15.17
C PRO A 123 20.09 6.55 -14.04
N GLU A 124 21.37 6.77 -13.69
CA GLU A 124 22.01 6.06 -12.59
C GLU A 124 21.46 6.44 -11.21
N GLN A 125 20.96 7.68 -11.05
CA GLN A 125 20.33 8.17 -9.83
C GLN A 125 18.91 7.61 -9.66
N ASP A 126 18.18 7.39 -10.76
CA ASP A 126 16.85 6.76 -10.74
C ASP A 126 16.89 5.38 -10.08
N HIS A 127 17.89 4.56 -10.43
CA HIS A 127 18.03 3.23 -9.83
C HIS A 127 18.24 3.30 -8.32
N LEU A 128 19.02 4.29 -7.85
CA LEU A 128 19.26 4.52 -6.43
C LEU A 128 18.02 5.10 -5.73
N ALA A 129 17.25 5.96 -6.41
CA ALA A 129 15.96 6.44 -5.89
C ALA A 129 14.99 5.28 -5.68
N TYR A 130 14.78 4.42 -6.68
CA TYR A 130 13.90 3.25 -6.52
C TYR A 130 14.35 2.27 -5.45
N ALA A 131 15.64 2.22 -5.10
CA ALA A 131 16.13 1.45 -3.96
C ALA A 131 15.52 1.91 -2.63
N MET A 132 15.13 3.20 -2.50
CA MET A 132 14.41 3.71 -1.33
C MET A 132 13.04 3.05 -1.18
N LEU A 133 12.24 3.00 -2.26
CA LEU A 133 10.94 2.30 -2.22
C LEU A 133 11.12 0.82 -1.89
N ASN A 134 12.10 0.17 -2.50
CA ASN A 134 12.37 -1.25 -2.31
C ASN A 134 12.85 -1.59 -0.89
N SER A 135 13.40 -0.61 -0.15
CA SER A 135 13.86 -0.79 1.22
C SER A 135 12.71 -0.89 2.23
N VAL A 136 11.51 -0.41 1.89
CA VAL A 136 10.35 -0.36 2.78
C VAL A 136 9.14 -1.13 2.24
N LEU A 137 8.93 -1.16 0.93
CA LEU A 137 7.79 -1.84 0.32
C LEU A 137 8.05 -3.34 0.13
N SER A 138 6.98 -4.11 0.10
CA SER A 138 6.99 -5.48 -0.41
C SER A 138 7.12 -5.47 -1.94
N ASN A 139 7.40 -6.64 -2.53
CA ASN A 139 7.37 -6.77 -3.99
C ASN A 139 6.02 -6.36 -4.59
N GLU A 140 4.92 -6.71 -3.92
CA GLU A 140 3.57 -6.31 -4.32
C GLU A 140 3.33 -4.81 -4.17
N GLY A 141 3.70 -4.23 -3.02
CA GLY A 141 3.60 -2.79 -2.78
C GLY A 141 4.43 -1.98 -3.78
N PHE A 142 5.63 -2.44 -4.10
CA PHE A 142 6.47 -1.84 -5.13
C PHE A 142 5.83 -1.94 -6.52
N ALA A 143 5.31 -3.11 -6.90
CA ALA A 143 4.64 -3.30 -8.18
C ALA A 143 3.37 -2.43 -8.31
N LYS A 144 2.53 -2.36 -7.26
CA LYS A 144 1.38 -1.43 -7.19
C LYS A 144 1.84 0.02 -7.37
N THR A 145 2.88 0.46 -6.64
CA THR A 145 3.43 1.83 -6.74
C THR A 145 3.90 2.15 -8.15
N ALA A 146 4.75 1.31 -8.74
CA ALA A 146 5.25 1.50 -10.10
C ALA A 146 4.11 1.53 -11.14
N THR A 147 3.09 0.71 -10.93
CA THR A 147 1.90 0.68 -11.81
C THR A 147 1.11 1.98 -11.68
N ILE A 148 0.87 2.48 -10.45
CA ILE A 148 0.21 3.77 -10.18
C ILE A 148 0.95 4.91 -10.88
N MET A 149 2.27 5.01 -10.69
CA MET A 149 3.10 6.02 -11.33
C MET A 149 2.98 5.96 -12.85
N SER A 150 2.96 4.76 -13.43
CA SER A 150 2.84 4.54 -14.87
C SER A 150 1.44 4.88 -15.44
N GLN A 151 0.40 4.98 -14.61
CA GLN A 151 -0.95 5.38 -15.04
C GLN A 151 -1.06 6.86 -15.40
N GLU A 152 -0.13 7.71 -14.95
CA GLU A 152 -0.04 9.09 -15.43
C GLU A 152 0.04 9.15 -16.95
N ARG A 153 0.64 8.16 -17.61
CA ARG A 153 0.67 8.07 -19.08
C ARG A 153 -0.72 7.84 -19.67
N ILE A 154 -1.58 7.05 -19.00
CA ILE A 154 -2.98 6.83 -19.44
C ILE A 154 -3.75 8.14 -19.32
N LEU A 155 -3.60 8.85 -18.18
CA LEU A 155 -4.24 10.15 -17.98
C LEU A 155 -3.72 11.21 -18.95
N PHE A 156 -2.43 11.21 -19.25
CA PHE A 156 -1.84 12.08 -20.27
C PHE A 156 -2.56 11.89 -21.61
N ASP A 157 -2.74 10.65 -22.06
CA ASP A 157 -3.41 10.36 -23.32
C ASP A 157 -4.91 10.71 -23.26
N LEU A 158 -5.61 10.43 -22.15
CA LEU A 158 -7.03 10.72 -21.95
C LEU A 158 -7.33 12.24 -21.82
N GLU A 159 -6.41 13.01 -21.24
CA GLU A 159 -6.54 14.45 -21.00
C GLU A 159 -5.88 15.30 -22.09
N ASN A 160 -5.83 14.83 -23.33
CA ASN A 160 -5.25 15.53 -24.48
C ASN A 160 -3.81 16.00 -24.25
N GLN A 161 -2.97 15.12 -23.74
CA GLN A 161 -1.55 15.35 -23.47
C GLN A 161 -1.30 16.47 -22.44
N ALA A 162 -2.12 16.53 -21.39
CA ALA A 162 -1.99 17.52 -20.33
C ALA A 162 -0.61 17.46 -19.65
N PRO A 163 0.19 18.54 -19.64
CA PRO A 163 1.58 18.53 -19.13
C PRO A 163 1.69 18.17 -17.63
N LYS A 164 0.62 18.34 -16.88
CA LYS A 164 0.56 17.94 -15.46
C LYS A 164 0.62 16.41 -15.26
N ARG A 165 0.37 15.62 -16.31
CA ARG A 165 0.37 14.15 -16.30
C ARG A 165 1.76 13.63 -16.71
N ASN A 166 2.66 13.57 -15.74
CA ASN A 166 4.04 13.17 -15.94
C ASN A 166 4.40 12.01 -15.00
N THR A 167 4.80 10.87 -15.58
CA THR A 167 5.22 9.66 -14.85
C THR A 167 6.46 9.87 -13.99
N GLU A 168 7.22 10.95 -14.21
CA GLU A 168 8.45 11.30 -13.50
C GLU A 168 8.23 12.44 -12.48
N LYS A 169 7.01 12.97 -12.36
CA LYS A 169 6.68 14.04 -11.40
C LYS A 169 6.33 13.46 -10.03
N TYR A 170 7.26 12.68 -9.50
CA TYR A 170 7.27 12.15 -8.15
C TYR A 170 8.46 12.72 -7.40
N TYR A 171 8.22 13.14 -6.17
CA TYR A 171 9.11 13.94 -5.33
C TYR A 171 9.70 13.08 -4.23
N LEU A 172 11.01 13.10 -4.09
CA LEU A 172 11.74 12.43 -3.02
C LEU A 172 12.36 13.48 -2.09
N ALA A 173 11.99 13.44 -0.82
CA ALA A 173 12.46 14.36 0.22
C ALA A 173 13.03 13.59 1.41
N PHE A 174 14.15 14.07 1.96
CA PHE A 174 14.81 13.53 3.15
C PHE A 174 14.80 14.56 4.26
N PHE A 175 14.52 14.12 5.46
CA PHE A 175 14.41 14.96 6.66
C PHE A 175 15.40 14.49 7.71
N GLY A 176 16.43 15.29 7.99
CA GLY A 176 17.57 14.91 8.84
C GLY A 176 18.59 14.03 8.10
N ASP A 177 19.61 13.57 8.84
CA ASP A 177 20.72 12.80 8.28
C ASP A 177 20.47 11.29 8.41
N PRO A 178 20.45 10.52 7.30
CA PRO A 178 20.26 9.07 7.36
C PRO A 178 21.33 8.39 8.22
N SER A 179 20.87 7.67 9.24
CA SER A 179 21.72 6.95 10.18
C SER A 179 21.01 5.77 10.83
N ASP A 180 21.76 4.79 11.32
CA ASP A 180 21.19 3.60 11.95
C ASP A 180 20.63 3.88 13.36
N SER A 181 21.00 5.00 13.99
CA SER A 181 20.63 5.32 15.37
C SER A 181 20.01 6.71 15.56
N GLY A 182 20.24 7.64 14.64
CA GLY A 182 19.71 8.99 14.70
C GLY A 182 18.22 9.10 14.35
N ALA A 183 17.69 10.32 14.44
CA ALA A 183 16.35 10.65 13.99
C ALA A 183 16.40 11.22 12.57
N TRP A 184 15.70 10.58 11.65
CA TRP A 184 15.56 11.01 10.27
C TRP A 184 14.30 10.44 9.64
N GLY A 185 13.97 10.88 8.46
CA GLY A 185 12.83 10.36 7.71
C GLY A 185 12.94 10.67 6.23
N TRP A 186 12.04 10.15 5.47
CA TRP A 186 11.93 10.42 4.06
C TRP A 186 10.48 10.31 3.58
N ARG A 187 10.19 10.97 2.48
CA ARG A 187 8.90 10.94 1.81
C ARG A 187 9.12 10.72 0.32
N TRP A 188 8.35 9.79 -0.27
CA TRP A 188 8.17 9.68 -1.70
C TRP A 188 6.72 9.98 -2.04
N GLU A 189 6.49 11.00 -2.83
CA GLU A 189 5.15 11.51 -3.04
C GLU A 189 4.94 12.02 -4.44
N GLY A 190 3.73 11.83 -4.97
CA GLY A 190 3.28 12.35 -6.25
C GLY A 190 1.78 12.19 -6.39
N HIS A 191 1.27 12.32 -7.62
CA HIS A 191 -0.13 12.04 -7.87
C HIS A 191 -0.44 10.57 -7.56
N HIS A 192 -1.45 10.35 -6.72
CA HIS A 192 -1.95 9.04 -6.30
C HIS A 192 -0.98 8.16 -5.49
N PHE A 193 0.14 8.68 -5.05
CA PHE A 193 1.03 7.95 -4.16
C PHE A 193 1.65 8.84 -3.10
N SER A 194 1.65 8.39 -1.84
CA SER A 194 2.43 9.00 -0.77
C SER A 194 2.89 7.93 0.22
N CYS A 195 4.22 7.90 0.44
CA CYS A 195 4.87 7.04 1.42
C CYS A 195 5.74 7.91 2.32
N ASN A 196 5.40 7.94 3.61
CA ASN A 196 6.09 8.74 4.62
C ASN A 196 6.73 7.80 5.64
N VAL A 197 8.04 7.90 5.84
CA VAL A 197 8.76 7.05 6.79
C VAL A 197 9.52 7.91 7.78
N THR A 198 9.38 7.60 9.06
CA THR A 198 10.13 8.23 10.14
C THR A 198 10.87 7.18 10.95
N ILE A 199 12.14 7.43 11.22
CA ILE A 199 13.09 6.54 11.89
C ILE A 199 13.72 7.29 13.06
N ALA A 200 13.86 6.66 14.22
CA ALA A 200 14.69 7.14 15.31
C ALA A 200 15.09 5.99 16.24
N GLY A 201 16.27 6.10 16.86
CA GLY A 201 16.77 5.12 17.80
C GLY A 201 16.90 3.69 17.22
N GLY A 202 17.22 3.57 15.94
CA GLY A 202 17.32 2.29 15.24
C GLY A 202 15.99 1.59 14.99
N LYS A 203 14.88 2.32 15.05
CA LYS A 203 13.51 1.80 14.83
C LYS A 203 12.76 2.63 13.82
N ILE A 204 11.92 1.97 13.01
CA ILE A 204 10.91 2.66 12.22
C ILE A 204 9.78 3.05 13.17
N LEU A 205 9.59 4.34 13.35
CA LEU A 205 8.56 4.88 14.21
C LEU A 205 7.20 4.94 13.51
N SER A 206 7.20 5.32 12.22
CA SER A 206 5.98 5.44 11.43
C SER A 206 6.24 5.16 9.96
N VAL A 207 5.21 4.63 9.30
CA VAL A 207 5.10 4.52 7.83
C VAL A 207 3.83 5.22 7.32
N THR A 208 3.20 6.02 8.17
CA THR A 208 1.94 6.72 7.86
C THR A 208 2.11 8.24 7.93
N PRO A 209 1.29 8.99 7.18
CA PRO A 209 0.25 8.56 6.24
C PRO A 209 0.81 7.72 5.09
N SER A 210 0.08 6.66 4.71
CA SER A 210 0.41 5.86 3.52
C SER A 210 -0.79 5.87 2.58
N PHE A 211 -0.59 6.35 1.36
CA PHE A 211 -1.67 6.56 0.39
C PHE A 211 -1.35 5.90 -0.95
N MET A 212 -2.36 5.25 -1.51
CA MET A 212 -2.39 4.78 -2.89
C MET A 212 -3.72 5.13 -3.52
N GLY A 213 -3.70 5.72 -4.70
CA GLY A 213 -4.88 5.98 -5.52
C GLY A 213 -4.63 5.56 -6.96
N THR A 214 -5.67 5.56 -7.77
CA THR A 214 -5.54 5.25 -9.21
C THR A 214 -6.64 5.90 -10.02
N ASN A 215 -6.29 6.49 -11.14
CA ASN A 215 -7.20 7.02 -12.12
C ASN A 215 -6.69 6.65 -13.53
N PRO A 216 -7.44 5.86 -14.30
CA PRO A 216 -8.71 5.22 -13.92
C PRO A 216 -8.53 4.11 -12.88
N GLY A 217 -9.59 3.81 -12.11
CA GLY A 217 -9.66 2.66 -11.21
C GLY A 217 -9.57 1.35 -11.98
N GLU A 218 -10.31 1.25 -13.09
CA GLU A 218 -10.18 0.22 -14.11
C GLU A 218 -9.89 0.85 -15.46
N VAL A 219 -8.85 0.38 -16.12
CA VAL A 219 -8.53 0.78 -17.49
C VAL A 219 -9.54 0.15 -18.45
N LYS A 220 -10.39 0.97 -19.07
CA LYS A 220 -11.48 0.47 -19.92
C LYS A 220 -11.05 0.12 -21.33
N GLU A 221 -9.96 0.70 -21.84
CA GLU A 221 -9.52 0.57 -23.23
C GLU A 221 -7.98 0.49 -23.33
N GLY A 222 -7.50 0.14 -24.54
CA GLY A 222 -6.08 0.08 -24.85
C GLY A 222 -5.37 -1.17 -24.33
N PRO A 223 -4.03 -1.19 -24.38
CA PRO A 223 -3.22 -2.38 -24.07
C PRO A 223 -3.32 -2.86 -22.62
N ARG A 224 -3.78 -1.98 -21.71
CA ARG A 224 -3.94 -2.31 -20.28
C ARG A 224 -5.41 -2.51 -19.89
N LYS A 225 -6.32 -2.72 -20.85
CA LYS A 225 -7.74 -2.94 -20.59
C LYS A 225 -7.95 -4.02 -19.53
N GLY A 226 -8.76 -3.72 -18.51
CA GLY A 226 -9.07 -4.59 -17.39
C GLY A 226 -8.12 -4.47 -16.20
N LEU A 227 -7.05 -3.66 -16.30
CA LEU A 227 -6.16 -3.40 -15.17
C LEU A 227 -6.88 -2.63 -14.07
N ARG A 228 -6.89 -3.20 -12.87
CA ARG A 228 -7.36 -2.59 -11.61
C ARG A 228 -6.25 -2.73 -10.56
N VAL A 229 -5.55 -1.65 -10.24
CA VAL A 229 -4.38 -1.70 -9.34
C VAL A 229 -4.79 -1.92 -7.88
N LEU A 230 -5.92 -1.34 -7.47
CA LEU A 230 -6.47 -1.46 -6.12
C LEU A 230 -7.69 -2.40 -6.07
N ALA A 231 -7.66 -3.47 -6.89
CA ALA A 231 -8.77 -4.42 -6.97
C ALA A 231 -9.00 -5.16 -5.64
N GLU A 232 -7.93 -5.62 -5.01
CA GLU A 232 -8.04 -6.45 -3.80
C GLU A 232 -8.55 -5.63 -2.60
N GLU A 233 -8.14 -4.37 -2.48
CA GLU A 233 -8.66 -3.44 -1.46
C GLU A 233 -10.17 -3.24 -1.61
N GLU A 234 -10.66 -3.12 -2.84
CA GLU A 234 -12.08 -2.95 -3.14
C GLU A 234 -12.87 -4.26 -2.99
N ASP A 235 -12.40 -5.33 -3.64
CA ASP A 235 -13.15 -6.57 -3.79
C ASP A 235 -13.28 -7.33 -2.47
N THR A 236 -12.25 -7.32 -1.61
CA THR A 236 -12.31 -7.98 -0.30
C THR A 236 -13.28 -7.28 0.66
N ALA A 237 -13.27 -5.95 0.68
CA ALA A 237 -14.23 -5.17 1.48
C ALA A 237 -15.66 -5.33 0.95
N ARG A 238 -15.84 -5.41 -0.38
CA ARG A 238 -17.13 -5.68 -1.02
C ARG A 238 -17.66 -7.07 -0.66
N LEU A 239 -16.82 -8.08 -0.63
CA LEU A 239 -17.20 -9.41 -0.16
C LEU A 239 -17.63 -9.38 1.30
N LEU A 240 -16.94 -8.61 2.15
CA LEU A 240 -17.31 -8.45 3.56
C LEU A 240 -18.70 -7.80 3.68
N VAL A 241 -18.94 -6.65 3.07
CA VAL A 241 -20.23 -5.95 3.20
C VAL A 241 -21.40 -6.78 2.66
N LYS A 242 -21.20 -7.52 1.56
CA LYS A 242 -22.21 -8.41 0.98
C LYS A 242 -22.53 -9.62 1.87
N SER A 243 -21.58 -10.08 2.68
CA SER A 243 -21.77 -11.19 3.59
C SER A 243 -22.53 -10.83 4.88
N LEU A 244 -22.75 -9.52 5.13
CA LEU A 244 -23.44 -9.07 6.33
C LEU A 244 -24.93 -9.49 6.32
N THR A 245 -25.38 -9.99 7.47
CA THR A 245 -26.79 -10.30 7.70
C THR A 245 -27.64 -9.03 7.80
N ASP A 246 -28.96 -9.16 7.69
CA ASP A 246 -29.89 -8.02 7.80
C ASP A 246 -29.85 -7.35 9.18
N THR A 247 -29.41 -8.05 10.22
CA THR A 247 -29.20 -7.48 11.56
C THR A 247 -27.85 -6.76 11.70
N GLN A 248 -26.85 -7.13 10.90
CA GLN A 248 -25.52 -6.52 10.89
C GLN A 248 -25.45 -5.27 10.00
N LYS A 249 -26.16 -5.26 8.87
CA LYS A 249 -26.16 -4.14 7.92
C LYS A 249 -26.45 -2.78 8.57
N PRO A 250 -27.49 -2.59 9.41
CA PRO A 250 -27.74 -1.27 10.03
C PRO A 250 -26.60 -0.78 10.94
N LEU A 251 -25.74 -1.68 11.41
CA LEU A 251 -24.58 -1.33 12.24
C LEU A 251 -23.34 -0.95 11.40
N ALA A 252 -23.26 -1.44 10.15
CA ALA A 252 -22.15 -1.23 9.26
C ALA A 252 -22.37 -0.07 8.29
N PHE A 253 -23.60 0.11 7.79
CA PHE A 253 -23.90 1.14 6.80
C PHE A 253 -23.98 2.51 7.44
N LEU A 254 -23.27 3.45 6.84
CA LEU A 254 -23.31 4.85 7.20
C LEU A 254 -24.55 5.50 6.55
N GLU A 255 -25.27 6.33 7.32
CA GLU A 255 -26.36 7.11 6.81
C GLU A 255 -25.87 8.34 6.04
N GLY A 256 -26.71 8.82 5.11
CA GLY A 256 -26.46 10.05 4.38
C GLY A 256 -25.77 9.87 3.02
N LYS A 257 -25.21 10.97 2.52
CA LYS A 257 -24.48 10.99 1.24
C LYS A 257 -23.16 10.24 1.37
N VAL A 258 -22.81 9.47 0.34
CA VAL A 258 -21.48 8.87 0.23
C VAL A 258 -20.42 9.98 0.24
N PRO A 259 -19.33 9.87 1.01
CA PRO A 259 -18.22 10.82 0.94
C PRO A 259 -17.70 10.97 -0.49
N ASP A 260 -17.19 12.15 -0.83
CA ASP A 260 -16.68 12.44 -2.19
C ASP A 260 -15.19 12.07 -2.33
N ASP A 261 -14.54 11.70 -1.21
CA ASP A 261 -13.14 11.28 -1.10
C ASP A 261 -12.92 10.63 0.28
N VAL A 262 -11.70 10.13 0.55
CA VAL A 262 -11.29 9.71 1.89
C VAL A 262 -11.50 10.86 2.87
N ILE A 263 -12.16 10.59 4.02
CA ILE A 263 -12.59 11.64 4.95
C ILE A 263 -11.40 12.32 5.64
N SER A 264 -10.34 11.54 5.91
CA SER A 264 -9.13 12.08 6.56
C SER A 264 -8.30 12.98 5.65
N LYS A 265 -8.55 13.00 4.35
CA LYS A 265 -7.87 13.85 3.36
C LYS A 265 -6.35 13.95 3.61
N GLU A 266 -5.78 15.10 3.24
CA GLU A 266 -4.37 15.46 3.47
C GLU A 266 -4.13 16.11 4.85
N GLU A 267 -5.08 15.99 5.77
CA GLU A 267 -4.95 16.58 7.08
C GLU A 267 -3.70 16.08 7.81
N ARG A 268 -2.99 16.99 8.48
CA ARG A 268 -1.76 16.65 9.24
C ARG A 268 -2.03 15.69 10.39
N LYS A 269 -3.23 15.69 10.94
CA LYS A 269 -3.68 14.82 12.02
C LYS A 269 -5.02 14.18 11.66
N ALA A 270 -5.04 12.87 11.57
CA ALA A 270 -6.28 12.13 11.48
C ALA A 270 -6.96 12.01 12.85
N ILE A 271 -8.29 11.94 12.87
CA ILE A 271 -9.10 11.74 14.07
C ILE A 271 -10.04 10.55 13.89
N PRO A 272 -10.43 9.84 14.96
CA PRO A 272 -11.42 8.78 14.88
C PRO A 272 -12.75 9.28 14.31
N LEU A 273 -13.31 8.53 13.37
CA LEU A 273 -14.54 8.90 12.65
C LEU A 273 -15.77 8.29 13.31
N GLN A 274 -16.90 9.01 13.28
CA GLN A 274 -18.17 8.57 13.84
C GLN A 274 -19.29 8.60 12.76
N PRO A 275 -20.28 7.67 12.84
CA PRO A 275 -20.31 6.47 13.68
C PRO A 275 -19.18 5.50 13.32
N ALA A 276 -18.68 4.74 14.30
CA ALA A 276 -17.51 3.87 14.08
C ALA A 276 -17.80 2.73 13.07
N GLY A 277 -19.02 2.23 13.00
CA GLY A 277 -19.42 1.09 12.20
C GLY A 277 -19.66 -0.17 13.05
N ILE A 278 -19.80 -1.32 12.41
CA ILE A 278 -19.97 -2.60 13.10
C ILE A 278 -18.65 -3.05 13.73
N SER A 279 -18.69 -3.43 15.00
CA SER A 279 -17.52 -4.00 15.69
C SER A 279 -17.24 -5.43 15.22
N ALA A 280 -15.96 -5.79 15.09
CA ALA A 280 -15.53 -7.08 14.58
C ALA A 280 -15.90 -8.26 15.49
N ASP A 281 -16.22 -8.04 16.77
CA ASP A 281 -16.76 -9.07 17.65
C ASP A 281 -18.18 -9.53 17.25
N LYS A 282 -18.95 -8.68 16.55
CA LYS A 282 -20.27 -9.01 16.00
C LYS A 282 -20.22 -9.69 14.64
N LEU A 283 -19.06 -9.86 14.06
CA LEU A 283 -18.84 -10.57 12.80
C LEU A 283 -18.64 -12.07 13.07
N ASP A 284 -19.11 -12.92 12.16
CA ASP A 284 -18.78 -14.34 12.18
C ASP A 284 -17.32 -14.60 11.72
N GLN A 285 -16.89 -15.87 11.78
CA GLN A 285 -15.51 -16.23 11.45
C GLN A 285 -15.16 -15.93 9.98
N THR A 286 -16.08 -16.14 9.04
CA THR A 286 -15.86 -15.87 7.61
C THR A 286 -15.74 -14.37 7.37
N GLN A 287 -16.61 -13.58 7.97
CA GLN A 287 -16.59 -12.12 7.90
C GLN A 287 -15.32 -11.54 8.52
N ARG A 288 -14.86 -12.07 9.66
CA ARG A 288 -13.57 -11.68 10.26
C ARG A 288 -12.40 -12.00 9.36
N THR A 289 -12.42 -13.14 8.67
CA THR A 289 -11.38 -13.50 7.70
C THR A 289 -11.33 -12.49 6.55
N LEU A 290 -12.49 -12.05 6.03
CA LEU A 290 -12.58 -11.02 5.00
C LEU A 290 -12.07 -9.65 5.51
N LEU A 291 -12.43 -9.28 6.75
CA LEU A 291 -11.92 -8.06 7.39
C LEU A 291 -10.38 -8.06 7.47
N TRP A 292 -9.80 -9.17 7.92
CA TRP A 292 -8.34 -9.32 8.00
C TRP A 292 -7.69 -9.38 6.62
N LYS A 293 -8.35 -9.96 5.63
CA LYS A 293 -7.84 -9.93 4.25
C LYS A 293 -7.81 -8.49 3.74
N THR A 294 -8.87 -7.72 3.95
CA THR A 294 -8.88 -6.29 3.57
C THR A 294 -7.79 -5.49 4.25
N LEU A 295 -7.59 -5.66 5.58
CA LEU A 295 -6.48 -5.03 6.30
C LEU A 295 -5.12 -5.46 5.75
N GLY A 296 -5.01 -6.73 5.35
CA GLY A 296 -3.82 -7.31 4.75
C GLY A 296 -3.37 -6.57 3.49
N GLU A 297 -4.30 -6.04 2.69
CA GLU A 297 -3.98 -5.28 1.47
C GLU A 297 -3.27 -3.94 1.75
N TYR A 298 -3.55 -3.32 2.88
CA TYR A 298 -2.85 -2.10 3.31
C TYR A 298 -1.50 -2.41 3.96
N ILE A 299 -1.49 -3.36 4.89
CA ILE A 299 -0.29 -3.75 5.64
C ILE A 299 0.71 -4.45 4.71
N GLY A 300 0.23 -5.30 3.81
CA GLY A 300 1.02 -6.08 2.85
C GLY A 300 1.75 -5.25 1.81
N ARG A 301 1.45 -3.95 1.69
CA ARG A 301 2.23 -3.00 0.87
C ARG A 301 3.66 -2.87 1.36
N PHE A 302 3.91 -3.13 2.64
CA PHE A 302 5.23 -3.05 3.27
C PHE A 302 5.93 -4.41 3.27
N ARG A 303 7.24 -4.38 3.39
CA ARG A 303 8.06 -5.58 3.46
C ARG A 303 7.54 -6.54 4.54
N PRO A 304 7.61 -7.87 4.32
CA PRO A 304 6.92 -8.85 5.19
C PRO A 304 7.30 -8.76 6.68
N ASP A 305 8.54 -8.40 6.97
CA ASP A 305 9.05 -8.25 8.34
C ASP A 305 8.36 -7.05 9.05
N LEU A 306 8.22 -5.89 8.38
CA LEU A 306 7.46 -4.75 8.92
C LEU A 306 5.97 -5.04 8.98
N ALA A 307 5.41 -5.66 7.95
CA ALA A 307 4.00 -6.03 7.90
C ALA A 307 3.60 -6.92 9.09
N SER A 308 4.48 -7.82 9.56
CA SER A 308 4.22 -8.63 10.76
C SER A 308 4.10 -7.77 12.01
N VAL A 309 4.99 -6.79 12.21
CA VAL A 309 4.96 -5.87 13.36
C VAL A 309 3.66 -5.05 13.39
N PHE A 310 3.25 -4.52 12.25
CA PHE A 310 1.99 -3.77 12.16
C PHE A 310 0.77 -4.64 12.41
N ARG A 311 0.77 -5.86 11.88
CA ARG A 311 -0.30 -6.83 12.12
C ARG A 311 -0.42 -7.16 13.61
N ASP A 312 0.68 -7.44 14.28
CA ASP A 312 0.71 -7.76 15.71
C ASP A 312 0.22 -6.57 16.54
N ARG A 313 0.59 -5.34 16.17
CA ARG A 313 0.08 -4.12 16.81
C ARG A 313 -1.44 -3.98 16.69
N ILE A 314 -2.00 -4.23 15.51
CA ILE A 314 -3.46 -4.20 15.30
C ILE A 314 -4.14 -5.34 16.06
N HIS A 315 -3.56 -6.53 16.09
CA HIS A 315 -4.08 -7.67 16.85
C HIS A 315 -4.09 -7.41 18.35
N SER A 316 -3.09 -6.73 18.90
CA SER A 316 -2.99 -6.45 20.33
C SER A 316 -4.14 -5.60 20.87
N GLY A 317 -4.78 -4.76 20.02
CA GLY A 317 -5.97 -4.01 20.38
C GLY A 317 -7.24 -4.85 20.56
N GLY A 318 -7.22 -6.11 20.10
CA GLY A 318 -8.33 -7.06 20.20
C GLY A 318 -9.47 -6.79 19.22
N MET A 319 -10.26 -7.83 18.93
CA MET A 319 -11.38 -7.76 17.97
C MET A 319 -12.45 -6.72 18.31
N PRO A 320 -12.86 -6.49 19.58
CA PRO A 320 -13.85 -5.46 19.88
C PRO A 320 -13.43 -4.05 19.52
N SER A 321 -12.14 -3.79 19.39
CA SER A 321 -11.61 -2.47 19.04
C SER A 321 -11.65 -2.17 17.54
N LEU A 322 -11.74 -3.20 16.69
CA LEU A 322 -11.84 -3.04 15.24
C LEU A 322 -13.29 -2.83 14.83
N THR A 323 -13.53 -1.85 13.97
CA THR A 323 -14.84 -1.57 13.40
C THR A 323 -14.75 -1.45 11.88
N PHE A 324 -15.85 -1.84 11.21
CA PHE A 324 -16.01 -1.72 9.77
C PHE A 324 -17.24 -0.89 9.46
N ALA A 325 -17.11 0.09 8.56
CA ALA A 325 -18.23 0.89 8.08
C ALA A 325 -18.22 0.99 6.56
N TRP A 326 -19.41 1.03 5.95
CA TRP A 326 -19.63 1.13 4.52
C TRP A 326 -20.65 2.24 4.19
N SER A 327 -20.47 2.91 3.06
CA SER A 327 -21.41 3.86 2.51
C SER A 327 -21.53 3.68 0.99
N GLY A 328 -22.72 3.77 0.45
CA GLY A 328 -22.96 3.67 -0.98
C GLY A 328 -23.37 2.30 -1.48
N GLY A 329 -23.21 2.09 -2.80
CA GLY A 329 -23.58 0.84 -3.46
C GLY A 329 -22.66 -0.33 -3.13
N THR A 330 -23.16 -1.55 -3.35
CA THR A 330 -22.38 -2.77 -3.06
C THR A 330 -21.97 -3.54 -4.32
N GLU A 331 -22.40 -3.09 -5.50
CA GLU A 331 -21.98 -3.68 -6.76
C GLU A 331 -20.74 -2.99 -7.33
N LEU A 332 -19.99 -3.72 -8.15
CA LEU A 332 -18.82 -3.15 -8.83
C LEU A 332 -19.27 -2.02 -9.78
N GLY A 333 -18.59 -0.88 -9.73
CA GLY A 333 -18.92 0.31 -10.52
C GLY A 333 -19.96 1.22 -9.87
N GLU A 334 -20.47 0.91 -8.70
CA GLU A 334 -21.28 1.82 -7.90
C GLU A 334 -20.41 2.68 -6.98
N PRO A 335 -20.72 3.97 -6.81
CA PRO A 335 -20.03 4.85 -5.88
C PRO A 335 -20.12 4.31 -4.45
N HIS A 336 -18.98 4.21 -3.79
CA HIS A 336 -18.92 3.69 -2.42
C HIS A 336 -17.68 4.18 -1.68
N TYR A 337 -17.79 4.10 -0.37
CA TYR A 337 -16.73 4.37 0.60
C TYR A 337 -16.77 3.31 1.68
N TYR A 338 -15.61 2.87 2.17
CA TYR A 338 -15.53 2.10 3.40
C TYR A 338 -14.37 2.58 4.28
N ARG A 339 -14.47 2.22 5.56
CA ARG A 339 -13.36 2.34 6.50
C ARG A 339 -13.29 1.17 7.45
N ILE A 340 -12.07 0.89 7.87
CA ILE A 340 -11.77 0.02 9.02
C ILE A 340 -10.99 0.88 9.99
N GLN A 341 -11.43 0.96 11.23
CA GLN A 341 -10.73 1.72 12.26
C GLN A 341 -10.61 0.97 13.57
N SER A 342 -9.61 1.36 14.35
CA SER A 342 -9.38 1.01 15.75
C SER A 342 -9.21 2.30 16.56
N PRO A 343 -8.96 2.25 17.87
CA PRO A 343 -8.56 3.43 18.63
C PRO A 343 -7.26 4.09 18.14
N GLU A 344 -6.40 3.36 17.40
CA GLU A 344 -5.09 3.84 16.96
C GLU A 344 -5.01 4.08 15.45
N PHE A 345 -5.79 3.38 14.61
CA PHE A 345 -5.63 3.36 13.16
C PHE A 345 -6.93 3.65 12.43
N LEU A 346 -6.77 4.21 11.24
CA LEU A 346 -7.82 4.39 10.26
C LEU A 346 -7.31 3.91 8.89
N PHE A 347 -8.06 3.01 8.29
CA PHE A 347 -7.95 2.62 6.89
C PHE A 347 -9.20 3.08 6.17
N GLU A 348 -9.05 3.84 5.10
CA GLU A 348 -10.15 4.33 4.29
C GLU A 348 -9.96 3.92 2.82
N TYR A 349 -11.06 3.69 2.15
CA TYR A 349 -11.15 3.53 0.72
C TYR A 349 -12.35 4.31 0.21
N ASP A 350 -12.15 5.05 -0.84
CA ASP A 350 -13.18 5.77 -1.57
C ASP A 350 -13.11 5.43 -3.05
N ASN A 351 -14.25 5.27 -3.70
CA ASN A 351 -14.36 5.17 -5.16
C ASN A 351 -15.67 5.84 -5.61
N THR A 352 -15.73 7.16 -5.51
CA THR A 352 -16.92 7.94 -5.84
C THR A 352 -16.72 8.82 -7.05
N GLN A 353 -15.50 9.22 -7.34
CA GLN A 353 -15.16 10.11 -8.43
C GLN A 353 -15.17 9.38 -9.79
N ASN A 354 -15.35 10.13 -10.88
CA ASN A 354 -15.29 9.61 -12.27
C ASN A 354 -16.22 8.39 -12.52
N ASN A 355 -17.46 8.45 -12.02
CA ASN A 355 -18.42 7.35 -12.09
C ASN A 355 -17.89 6.06 -11.42
N ALA A 356 -17.40 6.17 -10.19
CA ALA A 356 -16.80 5.08 -9.42
C ALA A 356 -15.63 4.38 -10.17
N ASN A 357 -14.77 5.19 -10.77
CA ASN A 357 -13.58 4.72 -11.48
C ASN A 357 -12.32 5.54 -11.12
N HIS A 358 -12.21 5.99 -9.87
CA HIS A 358 -11.10 6.80 -9.38
C HIS A 358 -10.91 6.56 -7.87
N PRO A 359 -10.43 5.37 -7.47
CA PRO A 359 -10.32 5.02 -6.06
C PRO A 359 -9.11 5.63 -5.38
N HIS A 360 -9.30 5.91 -4.09
CA HIS A 360 -8.32 6.33 -3.12
C HIS A 360 -8.30 5.39 -1.93
N ALA A 361 -7.12 5.01 -1.45
CA ALA A 361 -6.91 4.12 -0.32
C ALA A 361 -5.83 4.68 0.60
N VAL A 362 -6.16 4.98 1.85
CA VAL A 362 -5.24 5.58 2.82
C VAL A 362 -5.17 4.79 4.12
N TRP A 363 -4.00 4.75 4.71
CA TRP A 363 -3.76 4.29 6.07
C TRP A 363 -3.23 5.45 6.91
N ARG A 364 -3.87 5.72 8.05
CA ARG A 364 -3.54 6.76 9.02
C ARG A 364 -3.32 6.16 10.41
N ASP A 365 -2.48 6.80 11.21
CA ASP A 365 -2.27 6.49 12.63
C ASP A 365 -2.64 7.71 13.47
N PHE A 366 -3.70 7.62 14.29
CA PHE A 366 -4.22 8.73 15.07
C PHE A 366 -3.23 9.27 16.10
N THR A 367 -2.31 8.42 16.54
CA THR A 367 -1.35 8.71 17.59
C THR A 367 0.05 9.01 17.08
N ASN A 368 0.35 8.58 15.83
CA ASN A 368 1.73 8.56 15.38
C ASN A 368 1.93 8.77 13.88
N ASP A 369 0.99 9.40 13.18
CA ASP A 369 1.24 9.85 11.81
C ASP A 369 2.54 10.66 11.76
N PHE A 370 3.39 10.40 10.77
CA PHE A 370 4.73 10.98 10.63
C PHE A 370 5.69 10.67 11.81
N GLY A 371 5.33 9.81 12.74
CA GLY A 371 6.12 9.53 13.93
C GLY A 371 6.24 10.70 14.92
N VAL A 372 5.32 11.67 14.88
CA VAL A 372 5.45 12.93 15.65
C VAL A 372 5.51 12.69 17.15
N ASP A 373 4.58 11.91 17.69
CA ASP A 373 4.48 11.68 19.13
C ASP A 373 5.65 10.82 19.65
N LEU A 374 6.04 9.77 18.90
CA LEU A 374 7.16 8.92 19.28
C LEU A 374 8.51 9.64 19.09
N LEU A 375 8.64 10.48 18.07
CA LEU A 375 9.83 11.29 17.86
C LEU A 375 10.01 12.31 19.00
N LYS A 376 8.93 12.97 19.43
CA LYS A 376 8.95 13.87 20.60
C LYS A 376 9.40 13.11 21.86
N LYS A 377 8.80 11.95 22.11
CA LYS A 377 9.19 11.10 23.26
C LYS A 377 10.66 10.69 23.19
N HIS A 378 11.17 10.31 22.02
CA HIS A 378 12.58 9.97 21.82
C HIS A 378 13.50 11.16 22.16
N TYR A 379 13.16 12.39 21.73
CA TYR A 379 13.93 13.58 22.08
C TYR A 379 13.88 13.88 23.59
N ASP A 380 12.71 13.80 24.19
CA ASP A 380 12.55 14.04 25.64
C ASP A 380 13.39 13.04 26.47
N GLU A 381 13.44 11.76 26.09
CA GLU A 381 14.21 10.71 26.77
C GLU A 381 15.73 10.82 26.52
N ALA A 382 16.16 11.18 25.31
CA ALA A 382 17.56 11.24 24.93
C ALA A 382 18.30 12.52 25.40
N HIS A 383 17.56 13.61 25.65
CA HIS A 383 18.12 14.93 25.91
C HIS A 383 17.72 15.53 27.27
N THR A 384 17.06 14.78 28.14
CA THR A 384 16.72 15.15 29.53
C THR A 384 17.77 14.68 30.55
N ARG A 385 19.04 14.54 30.13
CA ARG A 385 20.16 14.26 31.05
C ARG A 385 21.04 15.47 31.23
#